data_aea14151d00b23e4a9dd49e9011bad7b
#
_entry.id   aea14151d00b23e4a9dd49e9011bad7b
#
_cell.length_a   1.000
_cell.length_b   1.000
_cell.length_c   1.000
_cell.angle_alpha   90.00
_cell.angle_beta   90.00
_cell.angle_gamma   90.00
#
_symmetry.space_group_name_H-M   'P 1'
#
loop_
_entity.id
_entity.type
_entity.pdbx_description
1 polymer ?
#
loop_
_entity_poly.entity_id
_entity_poly.type
_entity_poly.pdbx_seq_one_letter_code
_entity_poly.pdbx_strand_id
1 'polypeptide(L)'
;MPQLYGIQVLRALAALMVAVHHVQAEAGFLAARAGTVFIPSHALPWNAGVDLFFVISGFIMVHSSAGLFDQPGGARLFIARRIARIVPLYWAATTLFLLVLLASPALLNSGAPSLQQIVASYLFWPMANAAGELQPVYSLGWTLNYEMLFYVLFGAALLAPGRLVVPLVTVALAGLVGAQALAGSLPLPFGFWGQPIVLEFAAGMAVGLLRQNGLRLDGRLRWLMAAAGVGLLAAAAGDGWAQTSWGAVTLRGSAALLLVAAAACGRNVTAPSALVRSLALLGDASYALYLVHPFAMRALREVFARLAPSATGVFIVLALISAAVAALAVYHWFERPMTRVVRRAVRA
;
A
#
# COMPACT_ATOMS: atom_id res chain seq x y z
N MET A 1 -4.41 -21.03 -8.25
CA MET A 1 -5.16 -20.88 -6.99
C MET A 1 -6.44 -20.10 -7.29
N PRO A 2 -7.60 -20.45 -6.70
CA PRO A 2 -8.82 -19.69 -6.87
C PRO A 2 -8.66 -18.26 -6.37
N GLN A 3 -9.32 -17.32 -7.03
CA GLN A 3 -9.27 -15.89 -6.68
C GLN A 3 -9.95 -15.66 -5.32
N LEU A 4 -9.28 -14.96 -4.42
CA LEU A 4 -9.82 -14.58 -3.12
C LEU A 4 -10.56 -13.24 -3.25
N TYR A 5 -11.83 -13.27 -3.68
CA TYR A 5 -12.65 -12.07 -3.90
C TYR A 5 -12.67 -11.15 -2.69
N GLY A 6 -12.77 -11.67 -1.46
CA GLY A 6 -12.75 -10.86 -0.25
C GLY A 6 -11.46 -10.03 -0.10
N ILE A 7 -10.31 -10.62 -0.41
CA ILE A 7 -9.03 -9.90 -0.38
C ILE A 7 -8.96 -8.87 -1.51
N GLN A 8 -9.45 -9.17 -2.71
CA GLN A 8 -9.45 -8.18 -3.80
C GLN A 8 -10.37 -6.99 -3.50
N VAL A 9 -11.55 -7.24 -2.95
CA VAL A 9 -12.46 -6.18 -2.49
C VAL A 9 -11.77 -5.32 -1.42
N LEU A 10 -11.12 -5.95 -0.44
CA LEU A 10 -10.43 -5.22 0.62
C LEU A 10 -9.24 -4.38 0.07
N ARG A 11 -8.53 -4.86 -0.95
CA ARG A 11 -7.49 -4.09 -1.66
C ARG A 11 -8.07 -2.87 -2.39
N ALA A 12 -9.24 -3.02 -3.02
CA ALA A 12 -9.94 -1.90 -3.64
C ALA A 12 -10.31 -0.83 -2.60
N LEU A 13 -10.89 -1.26 -1.46
CA LEU A 13 -11.25 -0.36 -0.38
C LEU A 13 -10.02 0.34 0.21
N ALA A 14 -8.93 -0.37 0.45
CA ALA A 14 -7.67 0.19 0.94
C ALA A 14 -7.12 1.27 -0.01
N ALA A 15 -7.10 1.00 -1.32
CA ALA A 15 -6.64 1.97 -2.32
C ALA A 15 -7.56 3.19 -2.41
N LEU A 16 -8.89 2.99 -2.31
CA LEU A 16 -9.85 4.08 -2.27
C LEU A 16 -9.72 4.93 -1.00
N MET A 17 -9.46 4.31 0.16
CA MET A 17 -9.19 5.07 1.40
C MET A 17 -7.99 5.99 1.22
N VAL A 18 -6.88 5.50 0.66
CA VAL A 18 -5.70 6.33 0.37
C VAL A 18 -6.03 7.42 -0.65
N ALA A 19 -6.83 7.12 -1.68
CA ALA A 19 -7.27 8.10 -2.66
C ALA A 19 -8.16 9.19 -2.01
N VAL A 20 -9.07 8.82 -1.09
CA VAL A 20 -9.88 9.77 -0.31
C VAL A 20 -9.00 10.64 0.58
N HIS A 21 -7.96 10.08 1.21
CA HIS A 21 -6.99 10.86 1.98
C HIS A 21 -6.38 11.99 1.14
N HIS A 22 -5.90 11.67 -0.05
CA HIS A 22 -5.20 12.64 -0.90
C HIS A 22 -6.14 13.63 -1.61
N VAL A 23 -7.34 13.20 -2.04
CA VAL A 23 -8.28 14.10 -2.70
C VAL A 23 -8.77 15.23 -1.80
N GLN A 24 -8.81 15.00 -0.48
CA GLN A 24 -9.18 16.04 0.49
C GLN A 24 -8.12 17.16 0.54
N ALA A 25 -6.84 16.83 0.44
CA ALA A 25 -5.78 17.83 0.36
C ALA A 25 -5.91 18.67 -0.94
N GLU A 26 -6.20 18.04 -2.07
CA GLU A 26 -6.42 18.73 -3.35
C GLU A 26 -7.70 19.60 -3.32
N ALA A 27 -8.76 19.13 -2.64
CA ALA A 27 -9.98 19.92 -2.42
C ALA A 27 -9.73 21.14 -1.53
N GLY A 28 -8.91 20.99 -0.48
CA GLY A 28 -8.47 22.10 0.35
C GLY A 28 -7.71 23.17 -0.44
N PHE A 29 -6.82 22.76 -1.34
CA PHE A 29 -6.12 23.66 -2.24
C PHE A 29 -7.08 24.44 -3.16
N LEU A 30 -8.10 23.77 -3.73
CA LEU A 30 -9.12 24.42 -4.55
C LEU A 30 -9.95 25.44 -3.75
N ALA A 31 -10.39 25.05 -2.56
CA ALA A 31 -11.17 25.95 -1.69
C ALA A 31 -10.37 27.21 -1.32
N ALA A 32 -9.09 27.06 -0.99
CA ALA A 32 -8.21 28.19 -0.70
C ALA A 32 -8.09 29.14 -1.90
N ARG A 33 -7.98 28.62 -3.12
CA ARG A 33 -7.99 29.45 -4.35
C ARG A 33 -9.30 30.16 -4.60
N ALA A 34 -10.42 29.57 -4.18
CA ALA A 34 -11.75 30.16 -4.27
C ALA A 34 -12.07 31.14 -3.13
N GLY A 35 -11.15 31.34 -2.17
CA GLY A 35 -11.42 32.13 -0.96
C GLY A 35 -12.44 31.47 -0.01
N THR A 36 -12.63 30.16 -0.09
CA THR A 36 -13.54 29.37 0.75
C THR A 36 -12.78 28.40 1.65
N VAL A 37 -13.46 27.81 2.63
CA VAL A 37 -12.89 26.84 3.55
C VAL A 37 -13.40 25.44 3.18
N PHE A 38 -12.49 24.48 3.07
CA PHE A 38 -12.80 23.06 2.97
C PHE A 38 -12.54 22.38 4.33
N ILE A 39 -13.53 21.65 4.83
CA ILE A 39 -13.39 20.87 6.08
C ILE A 39 -13.18 19.41 5.68
N PRO A 40 -11.98 18.83 5.94
CA PRO A 40 -11.73 17.43 5.66
C PRO A 40 -12.62 16.51 6.48
N SER A 41 -13.02 15.38 5.91
CA SER A 41 -13.74 14.34 6.64
C SER A 41 -12.79 13.55 7.54
N HIS A 42 -13.11 13.48 8.81
CA HIS A 42 -12.44 12.66 9.81
C HIS A 42 -13.27 11.43 10.22
N ALA A 43 -14.25 11.03 9.41
CA ALA A 43 -15.10 9.87 9.70
C ALA A 43 -14.30 8.55 9.86
N LEU A 44 -13.18 8.44 9.13
CA LEU A 44 -12.20 7.36 9.24
C LEU A 44 -10.78 7.94 9.12
N PRO A 45 -9.75 7.27 9.66
CA PRO A 45 -8.35 7.60 9.35
C PRO A 45 -8.04 7.11 7.93
N TRP A 46 -8.35 7.93 6.94
CA TRP A 46 -8.28 7.53 5.53
C TRP A 46 -6.91 7.01 5.08
N ASN A 47 -5.85 7.44 5.75
CA ASN A 47 -4.49 6.91 5.55
C ASN A 47 -4.31 5.46 6.03
N ALA A 48 -5.22 4.91 6.85
CA ALA A 48 -5.18 3.50 7.28
C ALA A 48 -5.36 2.49 6.13
N GLY A 49 -5.66 2.94 4.92
CA GLY A 49 -5.53 2.12 3.72
C GLY A 49 -4.13 1.52 3.55
N VAL A 50 -3.08 2.20 4.05
CA VAL A 50 -1.69 1.70 4.05
C VAL A 50 -1.56 0.52 5.01
N ASP A 51 -2.08 0.63 6.23
CA ASP A 51 -2.07 -0.44 7.25
C ASP A 51 -2.76 -1.71 6.70
N LEU A 52 -3.90 -1.53 5.99
CA LEU A 52 -4.55 -2.64 5.29
C LEU A 52 -3.64 -3.28 4.24
N PHE A 53 -2.92 -2.48 3.43
CA PHE A 53 -2.01 -3.02 2.42
C PHE A 53 -0.85 -3.79 3.04
N PHE A 54 -0.31 -3.38 4.18
CA PHE A 54 0.80 -4.07 4.84
C PHE A 54 0.36 -5.44 5.36
N VAL A 55 -0.79 -5.52 6.05
CA VAL A 55 -1.35 -6.81 6.49
C VAL A 55 -1.72 -7.69 5.29
N ILE A 56 -2.36 -7.14 4.25
CA ILE A 56 -2.64 -7.89 3.00
C ILE A 56 -1.37 -8.39 2.35
N SER A 57 -0.30 -7.59 2.30
CA SER A 57 0.98 -8.00 1.71
C SER A 57 1.57 -9.18 2.46
N GLY A 58 1.62 -9.13 3.79
CA GLY A 58 2.05 -10.27 4.61
C GLY A 58 1.25 -11.54 4.32
N PHE A 59 -0.09 -11.44 4.30
CA PHE A 59 -0.98 -12.55 3.97
C PHE A 59 -0.71 -13.12 2.57
N ILE A 60 -0.61 -12.26 1.56
CA ILE A 60 -0.40 -12.67 0.17
C ILE A 60 0.97 -13.34 -0.03
N MET A 61 2.02 -12.89 0.69
CA MET A 61 3.33 -13.53 0.59
C MET A 61 3.26 -15.00 0.99
N VAL A 62 2.66 -15.32 2.11
CA VAL A 62 2.48 -16.71 2.55
C VAL A 62 1.54 -17.46 1.60
N HIS A 63 0.38 -16.90 1.29
CA HIS A 63 -0.63 -17.57 0.46
C HIS A 63 -0.14 -17.85 -0.97
N SER A 64 0.49 -16.86 -1.64
CA SER A 64 0.91 -16.99 -3.03
C SER A 64 2.24 -17.72 -3.21
N SER A 65 3.03 -17.86 -2.15
CA SER A 65 4.34 -18.50 -2.19
C SER A 65 4.35 -19.90 -1.57
N ALA A 66 3.21 -20.43 -1.16
CA ALA A 66 3.10 -21.78 -0.59
C ALA A 66 3.78 -22.87 -1.43
N GLY A 67 3.67 -22.80 -2.75
CA GLY A 67 4.33 -23.72 -3.69
C GLY A 67 5.81 -23.42 -3.95
N LEU A 68 6.43 -22.47 -3.24
CA LEU A 68 7.85 -22.14 -3.34
C LEU A 68 8.63 -22.57 -2.10
N PHE A 69 7.94 -22.94 -1.03
CA PHE A 69 8.57 -23.46 0.19
C PHE A 69 9.24 -24.79 -0.12
N ASP A 70 10.45 -24.98 0.39
CA ASP A 70 11.27 -26.17 0.20
C ASP A 70 11.56 -26.52 -1.28
N GLN A 71 11.41 -25.55 -2.19
CA GLN A 71 11.68 -25.77 -3.62
C GLN A 71 13.03 -25.18 -4.04
N PRO A 72 13.87 -25.94 -4.75
CA PRO A 72 15.06 -25.39 -5.37
C PRO A 72 14.74 -24.18 -6.26
N GLY A 73 15.46 -23.08 -6.07
CA GLY A 73 15.22 -21.84 -6.81
C GLY A 73 13.97 -21.05 -6.39
N GLY A 74 13.23 -21.49 -5.35
CA GLY A 74 12.02 -20.82 -4.85
C GLY A 74 12.26 -19.36 -4.48
N ALA A 75 13.36 -19.05 -3.79
CA ALA A 75 13.76 -17.69 -3.43
C ALA A 75 13.97 -16.80 -4.67
N ARG A 76 14.73 -17.28 -5.68
CA ARG A 76 14.96 -16.55 -6.93
C ARG A 76 13.65 -16.25 -7.66
N LEU A 77 12.79 -17.26 -7.78
CA LEU A 77 11.50 -17.11 -8.45
C LEU A 77 10.57 -16.17 -7.69
N PHE A 78 10.59 -16.20 -6.37
CA PHE A 78 9.86 -15.26 -5.53
C PHE A 78 10.28 -13.81 -5.80
N ILE A 79 11.58 -13.51 -5.63
CA ILE A 79 12.12 -12.16 -5.82
C ILE A 79 11.81 -11.65 -7.24
N ALA A 80 12.05 -12.46 -8.25
CA ALA A 80 11.77 -12.10 -9.63
C ALA A 80 10.29 -11.74 -9.88
N ARG A 81 9.35 -12.50 -9.28
CA ARG A 81 7.90 -12.20 -9.36
C ARG A 81 7.53 -10.88 -8.66
N ARG A 82 8.20 -10.54 -7.54
CA ARG A 82 7.97 -9.30 -6.81
C ARG A 82 8.54 -8.09 -7.57
N ILE A 83 9.79 -8.20 -8.04
CA ILE A 83 10.41 -7.17 -8.90
C ILE A 83 9.52 -6.91 -10.13
N ALA A 84 9.11 -7.96 -10.85
CA ALA A 84 8.23 -7.84 -12.01
C ALA A 84 6.91 -7.10 -11.74
N ARG A 85 6.42 -7.18 -10.51
CA ARG A 85 5.14 -6.57 -10.12
C ARG A 85 5.30 -5.10 -9.72
N ILE A 86 6.36 -4.77 -8.98
CA ILE A 86 6.49 -3.46 -8.31
C ILE A 86 7.35 -2.51 -9.13
N VAL A 87 8.54 -2.93 -9.53
CA VAL A 87 9.58 -2.05 -10.05
C VAL A 87 9.15 -1.29 -11.33
N PRO A 88 8.59 -1.95 -12.37
CA PRO A 88 8.33 -1.25 -13.63
C PRO A 88 7.37 -0.07 -13.49
N LEU A 89 6.27 -0.25 -12.77
CA LEU A 89 5.27 0.81 -12.62
C LEU A 89 5.75 1.92 -11.67
N TYR A 90 6.45 1.57 -10.59
CA TYR A 90 7.02 2.57 -9.69
C TYR A 90 8.08 3.43 -10.39
N TRP A 91 8.98 2.80 -11.15
CA TRP A 91 9.98 3.54 -11.93
C TRP A 91 9.32 4.45 -12.96
N ALA A 92 8.30 3.98 -13.68
CA ALA A 92 7.55 4.79 -14.62
C ALA A 92 6.88 6.00 -13.94
N ALA A 93 6.23 5.79 -12.79
CA ALA A 93 5.60 6.85 -12.00
C ALA A 93 6.63 7.87 -11.47
N THR A 94 7.77 7.40 -10.95
CA THR A 94 8.86 8.27 -10.47
C THR A 94 9.47 9.08 -11.62
N THR A 95 9.70 8.45 -12.79
CA THR A 95 10.20 9.14 -13.98
C THR A 95 9.20 10.19 -14.47
N LEU A 96 7.91 9.84 -14.56
CA LEU A 96 6.87 10.80 -14.92
C LEU A 96 6.83 11.99 -13.95
N PHE A 97 6.93 11.72 -12.66
CA PHE A 97 6.97 12.77 -11.63
C PHE A 97 8.19 13.69 -11.81
N LEU A 98 9.39 13.13 -12.07
CA LEU A 98 10.61 13.90 -12.37
C LEU A 98 10.45 14.77 -13.63
N LEU A 99 9.84 14.23 -14.69
CA LEU A 99 9.59 14.99 -15.92
C LEU A 99 8.63 16.16 -15.67
N VAL A 100 7.58 15.95 -14.85
CA VAL A 100 6.67 17.02 -14.44
C VAL A 100 7.40 18.10 -13.63
N LEU A 101 8.29 17.71 -12.71
CA LEU A 101 9.09 18.66 -11.93
C LEU A 101 10.04 19.48 -12.83
N LEU A 102 10.67 18.86 -13.81
CA LEU A 102 11.55 19.54 -14.77
C LEU A 102 10.78 20.53 -15.65
N ALA A 103 9.56 20.16 -16.06
CA ALA A 103 8.70 21.02 -16.87
C ALA A 103 8.07 22.19 -16.08
N SER A 104 7.92 22.03 -14.76
CA SER A 104 7.26 23.01 -13.88
C SER A 104 7.97 23.11 -12.52
N PRO A 105 9.14 23.78 -12.46
CA PRO A 105 9.91 23.92 -11.20
C PRO A 105 9.13 24.59 -10.07
N ALA A 106 8.10 25.38 -10.38
CA ALA A 106 7.21 25.98 -9.39
C ALA A 106 6.40 24.99 -8.55
N LEU A 107 6.36 23.70 -8.96
CA LEU A 107 5.75 22.60 -8.20
C LEU A 107 6.70 22.02 -7.13
N LEU A 108 7.94 22.51 -7.06
CA LEU A 108 8.95 22.09 -6.07
C LEU A 108 8.72 22.83 -4.74
N ASN A 109 7.92 22.23 -3.87
CA ASN A 109 7.74 22.75 -2.51
C ASN A 109 8.99 22.55 -1.61
N SER A 110 9.87 21.61 -1.95
CA SER A 110 11.01 21.17 -1.14
C SER A 110 12.37 21.30 -1.84
N GLY A 111 12.46 22.09 -2.92
CA GLY A 111 13.68 22.21 -3.72
C GLY A 111 13.90 21.06 -4.72
N ALA A 112 14.92 21.21 -5.60
CA ALA A 112 15.24 20.17 -6.57
C ALA A 112 15.84 18.94 -5.88
N PRO A 113 15.42 17.71 -6.23
CA PRO A 113 15.98 16.51 -5.62
C PRO A 113 17.44 16.34 -6.03
N SER A 114 18.31 15.96 -5.09
CA SER A 114 19.71 15.62 -5.37
C SER A 114 19.82 14.35 -6.20
N LEU A 115 20.93 14.17 -6.92
CA LEU A 115 21.20 12.93 -7.65
C LEU A 115 21.18 11.71 -6.71
N GLN A 116 21.71 11.85 -5.50
CA GLN A 116 21.68 10.78 -4.49
C GLN A 116 20.23 10.40 -4.11
N GLN A 117 19.35 11.38 -3.91
CA GLN A 117 17.94 11.15 -3.61
C GLN A 117 17.21 10.49 -4.80
N ILE A 118 17.55 10.88 -6.03
CA ILE A 118 16.99 10.23 -7.24
C ILE A 118 17.41 8.76 -7.28
N VAL A 119 18.71 8.46 -7.15
CA VAL A 119 19.23 7.09 -7.16
C VAL A 119 18.60 6.27 -6.00
N ALA A 120 18.58 6.81 -4.79
CA ALA A 120 17.96 6.17 -3.62
C ALA A 120 16.48 5.83 -3.88
N SER A 121 15.74 6.74 -4.51
CA SER A 121 14.33 6.52 -4.86
C SER A 121 14.14 5.33 -5.81
N TYR A 122 14.92 5.24 -6.88
CA TYR A 122 14.85 4.10 -7.81
C TYR A 122 15.29 2.78 -7.18
N LEU A 123 16.17 2.82 -6.18
CA LEU A 123 16.66 1.64 -5.45
C LEU A 123 15.80 1.31 -4.21
N PHE A 124 14.70 2.03 -3.96
CA PHE A 124 13.85 1.85 -2.78
C PHE A 124 14.62 2.02 -1.46
N TRP A 125 15.63 2.89 -1.45
CA TRP A 125 16.46 3.15 -0.29
C TRP A 125 15.95 4.37 0.49
N PRO A 126 15.66 4.24 1.79
CA PRO A 126 15.20 5.37 2.60
C PRO A 126 16.26 6.45 2.69
N MET A 127 15.92 7.66 2.29
CA MET A 127 16.80 8.82 2.32
C MET A 127 16.00 10.08 2.66
N ALA A 128 16.60 10.99 3.43
CA ALA A 128 15.99 12.28 3.70
C ALA A 128 16.09 13.20 2.47
N ASN A 129 15.03 13.96 2.20
CA ASN A 129 15.03 15.04 1.23
C ASN A 129 15.70 16.31 1.80
N ALA A 130 15.77 17.39 1.03
CA ALA A 130 16.37 18.66 1.47
C ALA A 130 15.64 19.31 2.66
N ALA A 131 14.38 18.96 2.90
CA ALA A 131 13.59 19.41 4.05
C ALA A 131 13.76 18.50 5.29
N GLY A 132 14.58 17.45 5.20
CA GLY A 132 14.78 16.47 6.29
C GLY A 132 13.70 15.38 6.37
N GLU A 133 12.75 15.35 5.44
CA GLU A 133 11.69 14.34 5.42
C GLU A 133 12.17 13.04 4.77
N LEU A 134 11.87 11.90 5.39
CA LEU A 134 12.24 10.57 4.89
C LEU A 134 11.27 10.12 3.78
N GLN A 135 11.38 10.75 2.63
CA GLN A 135 10.52 10.49 1.48
C GLN A 135 11.34 10.35 0.19
N PRO A 136 11.03 9.37 -0.68
CA PRO A 136 11.59 9.31 -2.01
C PRO A 136 11.10 10.49 -2.86
N VAL A 137 11.72 10.70 -4.02
CA VAL A 137 11.32 11.76 -4.97
C VAL A 137 9.84 11.71 -5.30
N TYR A 138 9.31 10.52 -5.58
CA TYR A 138 7.87 10.31 -5.64
C TYR A 138 7.40 9.82 -4.27
N SER A 139 6.82 10.72 -3.48
CA SER A 139 6.56 10.51 -2.05
C SER A 139 5.84 9.21 -1.73
N LEU A 140 4.86 8.78 -2.54
CA LEU A 140 4.12 7.52 -2.31
C LEU A 140 5.01 6.26 -2.27
N GLY A 141 6.24 6.35 -2.78
CA GLY A 141 7.22 5.27 -2.72
C GLY A 141 7.72 4.94 -1.30
N TRP A 142 7.42 5.76 -0.28
CA TRP A 142 7.85 5.48 1.09
C TRP A 142 7.34 4.12 1.61
N THR A 143 6.14 3.73 1.25
CA THR A 143 5.58 2.41 1.62
C THR A 143 6.28 1.27 0.91
N LEU A 144 6.74 1.51 -0.33
CA LEU A 144 7.46 0.52 -1.12
C LEU A 144 8.86 0.25 -0.57
N ASN A 145 9.48 1.22 0.12
CA ASN A 145 10.75 0.99 0.82
C ASN A 145 10.60 -0.09 1.91
N TYR A 146 9.50 -0.10 2.65
CA TYR A 146 9.17 -1.16 3.61
C TYR A 146 8.82 -2.47 2.91
N GLU A 147 8.06 -2.40 1.83
CA GLU A 147 7.64 -3.59 1.08
C GLU A 147 8.85 -4.30 0.46
N MET A 148 9.84 -3.56 -0.05
CA MET A 148 11.07 -4.13 -0.59
C MET A 148 11.96 -4.75 0.50
N LEU A 149 12.09 -4.13 1.68
CA LEU A 149 12.72 -4.77 2.84
C LEU A 149 12.05 -6.11 3.14
N PHE A 150 10.72 -6.13 3.24
CA PHE A 150 9.95 -7.33 3.51
C PHE A 150 10.18 -8.41 2.44
N TYR A 151 10.25 -8.04 1.16
CA TYR A 151 10.53 -8.99 0.09
C TYR A 151 11.95 -9.58 0.17
N VAL A 152 12.94 -8.76 0.52
CA VAL A 152 14.32 -9.24 0.71
C VAL A 152 14.38 -10.23 1.89
N LEU A 153 13.78 -9.88 3.02
CA LEU A 153 13.74 -10.78 4.19
C LEU A 153 13.00 -12.07 3.89
N PHE A 154 11.84 -12.00 3.24
CA PHE A 154 11.04 -13.18 2.88
C PHE A 154 11.77 -14.04 1.84
N GLY A 155 12.38 -13.43 0.84
CA GLY A 155 13.18 -14.11 -0.17
C GLY A 155 14.41 -14.83 0.44
N ALA A 156 15.11 -14.18 1.36
CA ALA A 156 16.21 -14.79 2.10
C ALA A 156 15.73 -15.95 2.98
N ALA A 157 14.60 -15.79 3.66
CA ALA A 157 14.02 -16.84 4.49
C ALA A 157 13.58 -18.07 3.69
N LEU A 158 13.23 -17.93 2.40
CA LEU A 158 12.93 -19.06 1.50
C LEU A 158 14.15 -19.98 1.22
N LEU A 159 15.36 -19.59 1.62
CA LEU A 159 16.56 -20.46 1.58
C LEU A 159 16.61 -21.43 2.77
N ALA A 160 15.81 -21.18 3.81
CA ALA A 160 15.66 -22.04 4.97
C ALA A 160 14.50 -23.04 4.79
N PRO A 161 14.40 -24.09 5.63
CA PRO A 161 13.26 -25.00 5.63
C PRO A 161 11.92 -24.24 5.71
N GLY A 162 10.94 -24.65 4.91
CA GLY A 162 9.67 -23.93 4.73
C GLY A 162 8.93 -23.58 6.03
N ARG A 163 9.02 -24.47 7.04
CA ARG A 163 8.46 -24.23 8.39
C ARG A 163 9.09 -23.04 9.13
N LEU A 164 10.32 -22.66 8.75
CA LEU A 164 11.05 -21.55 9.40
C LEU A 164 10.88 -20.22 8.69
N VAL A 165 10.34 -20.18 7.47
CA VAL A 165 10.23 -18.95 6.66
C VAL A 165 9.52 -17.84 7.43
N VAL A 166 8.30 -18.09 7.89
CA VAL A 166 7.50 -17.08 8.61
C VAL A 166 8.10 -16.73 9.98
N PRO A 167 8.53 -17.70 10.82
CA PRO A 167 9.23 -17.37 12.06
C PRO A 167 10.48 -16.51 11.86
N LEU A 168 11.35 -16.82 10.90
CA LEU A 168 12.57 -16.04 10.62
C LEU A 168 12.26 -14.61 10.23
N VAL A 169 11.31 -14.39 9.31
CA VAL A 169 10.91 -13.04 8.91
C VAL A 169 10.28 -12.29 10.09
N THR A 170 9.43 -12.95 10.87
CA THR A 170 8.79 -12.33 12.05
C THR A 170 9.84 -11.91 13.08
N VAL A 171 10.81 -12.78 13.39
CA VAL A 171 11.91 -12.46 14.33
C VAL A 171 12.78 -11.31 13.79
N ALA A 172 13.09 -11.30 12.48
CA ALA A 172 13.87 -10.23 11.88
C ALA A 172 13.15 -8.87 11.97
N LEU A 173 11.85 -8.82 11.65
CA LEU A 173 11.05 -7.59 11.76
C LEU A 173 10.90 -7.14 13.22
N ALA A 174 10.58 -8.06 14.13
CA ALA A 174 10.43 -7.75 15.55
C ALA A 174 11.77 -7.31 16.18
N GLY A 175 12.87 -7.96 15.79
CA GLY A 175 14.22 -7.60 16.23
C GLY A 175 14.62 -6.20 15.78
N LEU A 176 14.29 -5.82 14.54
CA LEU A 176 14.56 -4.48 14.02
C LEU A 176 13.76 -3.41 14.76
N VAL A 177 12.47 -3.66 15.01
CA VAL A 177 11.62 -2.75 15.81
C VAL A 177 12.10 -2.68 17.26
N GLY A 178 12.47 -3.81 17.85
CA GLY A 178 13.03 -3.86 19.20
C GLY A 178 14.34 -3.10 19.33
N ALA A 179 15.25 -3.26 18.36
CA ALA A 179 16.52 -2.52 18.32
C ALA A 179 16.29 -1.01 18.20
N GLN A 180 15.35 -0.58 17.33
CA GLN A 180 14.95 0.83 17.21
C GLN A 180 14.38 1.37 18.51
N ALA A 181 13.51 0.62 19.19
CA ALA A 181 12.90 1.03 20.45
C ALA A 181 13.92 1.14 21.59
N LEU A 182 14.88 0.21 21.67
CA LEU A 182 15.93 0.20 22.69
C LEU A 182 16.98 1.28 22.48
N ALA A 183 17.37 1.53 21.21
CA ALA A 183 18.38 2.52 20.88
C ALA A 183 17.81 3.96 20.85
N GLY A 184 16.49 4.14 20.88
CA GLY A 184 15.80 5.41 20.69
C GLY A 184 15.86 5.93 19.24
N SER A 185 17.01 5.83 18.58
CA SER A 185 17.15 6.11 17.15
C SER A 185 18.30 5.29 16.55
N LEU A 186 18.02 4.60 15.45
CA LEU A 186 19.04 3.93 14.65
C LEU A 186 19.40 4.81 13.44
N PRO A 187 20.64 4.72 12.91
CA PRO A 187 21.01 5.40 11.68
C PRO A 187 20.20 4.86 10.49
N LEU A 188 20.03 5.68 9.44
CA LEU A 188 19.41 5.23 8.18
C LEU A 188 20.25 4.13 7.52
N PRO A 189 19.61 3.13 6.94
CA PRO A 189 18.15 2.97 6.72
C PRO A 189 17.41 2.31 7.88
N PHE A 190 18.11 1.80 8.91
CA PHE A 190 17.53 0.97 9.97
C PHE A 190 16.51 1.72 10.81
N GLY A 191 16.75 3.03 11.10
CA GLY A 191 15.79 3.86 11.83
C GLY A 191 14.46 4.03 11.10
N PHE A 192 14.47 4.06 9.77
CA PHE A 192 13.26 4.06 8.97
C PHE A 192 12.58 2.69 9.00
N TRP A 193 13.33 1.62 8.70
CA TRP A 193 12.79 0.26 8.65
C TRP A 193 12.39 -0.31 10.02
N GLY A 194 12.92 0.24 11.12
CA GLY A 194 12.60 -0.16 12.50
C GLY A 194 11.29 0.43 13.04
N GLN A 195 10.49 1.10 12.21
CA GLN A 195 9.20 1.61 12.65
C GLN A 195 8.19 0.48 12.89
N PRO A 196 7.34 0.58 13.93
CA PRO A 196 6.39 -0.47 14.31
C PRO A 196 5.46 -0.97 13.20
N ILE A 197 5.18 -0.15 12.18
CA ILE A 197 4.31 -0.50 11.05
C ILE A 197 4.76 -1.77 10.32
N VAL A 198 6.05 -2.14 10.34
CA VAL A 198 6.53 -3.38 9.70
C VAL A 198 5.97 -4.65 10.36
N LEU A 199 5.50 -4.57 11.61
CA LEU A 199 4.87 -5.70 12.31
C LEU A 199 3.53 -6.09 11.68
N GLU A 200 2.92 -5.23 10.90
CA GLU A 200 1.70 -5.52 10.15
C GLU A 200 1.93 -6.59 9.06
N PHE A 201 3.13 -6.63 8.46
CA PHE A 201 3.51 -7.75 7.58
C PHE A 201 3.54 -9.08 8.36
N ALA A 202 4.08 -9.08 9.58
CA ALA A 202 4.11 -10.28 10.41
C ALA A 202 2.69 -10.74 10.80
N ALA A 203 1.82 -9.80 11.16
CA ALA A 203 0.40 -10.07 11.44
C ALA A 203 -0.30 -10.67 10.22
N GLY A 204 -0.07 -10.13 9.03
CA GLY A 204 -0.58 -10.67 7.77
C GLY A 204 -0.06 -12.07 7.46
N MET A 205 1.24 -12.35 7.68
CA MET A 205 1.81 -13.68 7.52
C MET A 205 1.16 -14.70 8.47
N ALA A 206 0.86 -14.32 9.72
CA ALA A 206 0.17 -15.18 10.68
C ALA A 206 -1.22 -15.58 10.15
N VAL A 207 -2.00 -14.64 9.60
CA VAL A 207 -3.29 -14.97 8.95
C VAL A 207 -3.09 -15.93 7.78
N GLY A 208 -2.02 -15.74 6.99
CA GLY A 208 -1.66 -16.64 5.89
C GLY A 208 -1.41 -18.07 6.34
N LEU A 209 -0.64 -18.26 7.41
CA LEU A 209 -0.38 -19.58 8.01
C LEU A 209 -1.65 -20.21 8.58
N LEU A 210 -2.43 -19.47 9.34
CA LEU A 210 -3.69 -19.96 9.90
C LEU A 210 -4.63 -20.46 8.80
N ARG A 211 -4.74 -19.72 7.70
CA ARG A 211 -5.52 -20.15 6.54
C ARG A 211 -4.95 -21.40 5.86
N GLN A 212 -3.62 -21.50 5.71
CA GLN A 212 -2.96 -22.70 5.15
C GLN A 212 -3.20 -23.93 6.03
N ASN A 213 -3.17 -23.75 7.35
CA ASN A 213 -3.47 -24.81 8.34
C ASN A 213 -4.96 -25.15 8.45
N GLY A 214 -5.79 -24.63 7.54
CA GLY A 214 -7.19 -25.00 7.44
C GLY A 214 -8.16 -24.12 8.22
N LEU A 215 -7.70 -23.04 8.90
CA LEU A 215 -8.63 -22.13 9.59
C LEU A 215 -9.69 -21.59 8.61
N ARG A 216 -10.94 -21.83 8.96
CA ARG A 216 -12.10 -21.26 8.28
C ARG A 216 -13.04 -20.68 9.33
N LEU A 217 -13.33 -19.41 9.15
CA LEU A 217 -14.22 -18.68 10.03
C LEU A 217 -15.66 -18.80 9.51
N ASP A 218 -16.59 -19.02 10.42
CA ASP A 218 -18.02 -18.97 10.09
C ASP A 218 -18.49 -17.55 9.72
N GLY A 219 -19.70 -17.44 9.16
CA GLY A 219 -20.21 -16.17 8.69
C GLY A 219 -20.43 -15.15 9.80
N ARG A 220 -20.88 -15.59 11.00
CA ARG A 220 -21.17 -14.69 12.12
C ARG A 220 -19.87 -14.08 12.66
N LEU A 221 -18.87 -14.93 12.92
CA LEU A 221 -17.57 -14.47 13.42
C LEU A 221 -16.89 -13.51 12.44
N ARG A 222 -16.96 -13.79 11.15
CA ARG A 222 -16.42 -12.88 10.11
C ARG A 222 -17.07 -11.50 10.13
N TRP A 223 -18.41 -11.44 10.27
CA TRP A 223 -19.12 -10.16 10.36
C TRP A 223 -18.78 -9.41 11.65
N LEU A 224 -18.66 -10.13 12.78
CA LEU A 224 -18.22 -9.54 14.05
C LEU A 224 -16.80 -8.97 13.94
N MET A 225 -15.88 -9.72 13.35
CA MET A 225 -14.50 -9.24 13.13
C MET A 225 -14.47 -8.04 12.17
N ALA A 226 -15.26 -8.06 11.10
CA ALA A 226 -15.35 -6.93 10.18
C ALA A 226 -15.93 -5.69 10.87
N ALA A 227 -17.01 -5.85 11.65
CA ALA A 227 -17.61 -4.76 12.41
C ALA A 227 -16.65 -4.21 13.47
N ALA A 228 -15.94 -5.09 14.21
CA ALA A 228 -14.92 -4.68 15.18
C ALA A 228 -13.76 -3.94 14.49
N GLY A 229 -13.30 -4.41 13.33
CA GLY A 229 -12.27 -3.74 12.55
C GLY A 229 -12.68 -2.33 12.10
N VAL A 230 -13.91 -2.19 11.59
CA VAL A 230 -14.46 -0.87 11.23
C VAL A 230 -14.63 0.02 12.48
N GLY A 231 -15.10 -0.55 13.59
CA GLY A 231 -15.21 0.17 14.87
C GLY A 231 -13.87 0.69 15.38
N LEU A 232 -12.79 -0.13 15.28
CA LEU A 232 -11.43 0.30 15.65
C LEU A 232 -10.91 1.41 14.71
N LEU A 233 -11.19 1.36 13.41
CA LEU A 233 -10.86 2.45 12.50
C LEU A 233 -11.60 3.73 12.88
N ALA A 234 -12.90 3.64 13.17
CA ALA A 234 -13.67 4.80 13.61
C ALA A 234 -13.15 5.37 14.93
N ALA A 235 -12.78 4.53 15.89
CA ALA A 235 -12.17 4.95 17.15
C ALA A 235 -10.80 5.62 16.95
N ALA A 236 -10.01 5.16 15.95
CA ALA A 236 -8.73 5.76 15.62
C ALA A 236 -8.84 7.12 14.90
N ALA A 237 -10.05 7.47 14.41
CA ALA A 237 -10.30 8.67 13.65
C ALA A 237 -10.33 9.90 14.55
N GLY A 238 -9.47 10.55 14.97
CA GLY A 238 -9.45 11.70 15.89
C GLY A 238 -8.75 11.42 17.21
N ASP A 239 -8.26 10.20 17.42
CA ASP A 239 -7.45 9.86 18.58
C ASP A 239 -5.99 10.30 18.34
N GLY A 240 -5.48 11.20 19.22
CA GLY A 240 -4.11 11.69 19.15
C GLY A 240 -3.07 10.58 19.32
N TRP A 241 -3.33 9.56 20.13
CA TRP A 241 -2.43 8.41 20.29
C TRP A 241 -2.35 7.57 19.02
N ALA A 242 -3.47 7.40 18.29
CA ALA A 242 -3.51 6.72 17.00
C ALA A 242 -2.64 7.40 15.92
N GLN A 243 -2.18 8.63 16.13
CA GLN A 243 -1.22 9.32 15.26
C GLN A 243 0.24 8.99 15.60
N THR A 244 0.52 8.41 16.75
CA THR A 244 1.85 7.91 17.11
C THR A 244 2.15 6.60 16.37
N SER A 245 3.43 6.26 16.16
CA SER A 245 3.82 5.02 15.47
C SER A 245 3.24 3.75 16.14
N TRP A 246 3.28 3.68 17.47
CA TRP A 246 2.74 2.55 18.23
C TRP A 246 1.21 2.55 18.29
N GLY A 247 0.60 3.73 18.46
CA GLY A 247 -0.85 3.86 18.47
C GLY A 247 -1.46 3.49 17.12
N ALA A 248 -0.82 3.88 16.03
CA ALA A 248 -1.20 3.50 14.69
C ALA A 248 -1.27 1.98 14.52
N VAL A 249 -0.17 1.28 14.81
CA VAL A 249 -0.11 -0.19 14.67
C VAL A 249 -1.09 -0.89 15.62
N THR A 250 -1.28 -0.36 16.84
CA THR A 250 -2.20 -0.98 17.78
C THR A 250 -3.65 -0.81 17.36
N LEU A 251 -4.09 0.36 16.94
CA LEU A 251 -5.49 0.60 16.57
C LEU A 251 -5.74 0.27 15.10
N ARG A 252 -5.01 0.92 14.17
CA ARG A 252 -5.23 0.74 12.72
C ARG A 252 -4.71 -0.61 12.23
N GLY A 253 -3.53 -1.04 12.70
CA GLY A 253 -2.97 -2.36 12.39
C GLY A 253 -3.84 -3.51 12.91
N SER A 254 -4.39 -3.41 14.15
CA SER A 254 -5.35 -4.40 14.66
C SER A 254 -6.66 -4.40 13.87
N ALA A 255 -7.16 -3.23 13.49
CA ALA A 255 -8.32 -3.13 12.60
C ALA A 255 -8.05 -3.80 11.25
N ALA A 256 -6.89 -3.53 10.64
CA ALA A 256 -6.46 -4.15 9.39
C ALA A 256 -6.35 -5.68 9.53
N LEU A 257 -5.79 -6.18 10.63
CA LEU A 257 -5.70 -7.61 10.94
C LEU A 257 -7.07 -8.28 10.98
N LEU A 258 -8.04 -7.69 11.71
CA LEU A 258 -9.40 -8.21 11.80
C LEU A 258 -10.10 -8.24 10.44
N LEU A 259 -9.99 -7.16 9.66
CA LEU A 259 -10.58 -7.05 8.32
C LEU A 259 -9.96 -8.06 7.35
N VAL A 260 -8.63 -8.21 7.37
CA VAL A 260 -7.92 -9.17 6.51
C VAL A 260 -8.26 -10.61 6.92
N ALA A 261 -8.30 -10.94 8.20
CA ALA A 261 -8.69 -12.27 8.68
C ALA A 261 -10.13 -12.60 8.29
N ALA A 262 -11.07 -11.67 8.46
CA ALA A 262 -12.45 -11.82 8.04
C ALA A 262 -12.60 -12.05 6.53
N ALA A 263 -11.83 -11.31 5.71
CA ALA A 263 -11.83 -11.45 4.26
C ALA A 263 -11.14 -12.73 3.77
N ALA A 264 -9.98 -13.06 4.39
CA ALA A 264 -9.14 -14.17 3.98
C ALA A 264 -9.68 -15.54 4.42
N CYS A 265 -10.13 -15.68 5.67
CA CYS A 265 -10.48 -16.98 6.27
C CYS A 265 -11.94 -17.42 6.03
N GLY A 266 -12.67 -16.74 5.14
CA GLY A 266 -14.01 -17.14 4.73
C GLY A 266 -14.03 -18.27 3.69
N ARG A 267 -15.25 -18.75 3.39
CA ARG A 267 -15.50 -19.64 2.23
C ARG A 267 -15.17 -18.90 0.93
N ASN A 268 -14.62 -19.61 -0.03
CA ASN A 268 -14.40 -19.03 -1.37
C ASN A 268 -15.77 -18.75 -2.02
N VAL A 269 -15.91 -17.56 -2.58
CA VAL A 269 -17.08 -17.18 -3.36
C VAL A 269 -16.94 -17.79 -4.74
N THR A 270 -17.87 -18.67 -5.13
CA THR A 270 -17.85 -19.33 -6.44
C THR A 270 -18.63 -18.56 -7.49
N ALA A 271 -19.68 -17.83 -7.09
CA ALA A 271 -20.51 -17.00 -7.96
C ALA A 271 -20.61 -15.56 -7.40
N PRO A 272 -19.64 -14.69 -7.66
CA PRO A 272 -19.65 -13.32 -7.17
C PRO A 272 -20.69 -12.47 -7.90
N SER A 273 -21.35 -11.54 -7.18
CA SER A 273 -22.24 -10.54 -7.77
C SER A 273 -21.46 -9.60 -8.71
N ALA A 274 -22.17 -8.84 -9.56
CA ALA A 274 -21.55 -7.85 -10.45
C ALA A 274 -20.72 -6.82 -9.67
N LEU A 275 -21.24 -6.32 -8.54
CA LEU A 275 -20.54 -5.40 -7.67
C LEU A 275 -19.22 -5.99 -7.13
N VAL A 276 -19.27 -7.24 -6.63
CA VAL A 276 -18.06 -7.92 -6.12
C VAL A 276 -17.02 -8.11 -7.23
N ARG A 277 -17.46 -8.43 -8.47
CA ARG A 277 -16.56 -8.53 -9.63
C ARG A 277 -15.90 -7.18 -9.97
N SER A 278 -16.69 -6.10 -10.00
CA SER A 278 -16.17 -4.75 -10.29
C SER A 278 -15.18 -4.28 -9.22
N LEU A 279 -15.50 -4.47 -7.93
CA LEU A 279 -14.58 -4.15 -6.84
C LEU A 279 -13.32 -5.03 -6.88
N ALA A 280 -13.45 -6.31 -7.22
CA ALA A 280 -12.30 -7.19 -7.35
C ALA A 280 -11.38 -6.78 -8.51
N LEU A 281 -11.95 -6.30 -9.63
CA LEU A 281 -11.16 -5.74 -10.73
C LEU A 281 -10.39 -4.49 -10.30
N LEU A 282 -11.04 -3.59 -9.55
CA LEU A 282 -10.35 -2.43 -8.97
C LEU A 282 -9.28 -2.86 -7.95
N GLY A 283 -9.52 -3.93 -7.20
CA GLY A 283 -8.56 -4.55 -6.30
C GLY A 283 -7.35 -5.14 -7.02
N ASP A 284 -7.55 -5.74 -8.20
CA ASP A 284 -6.44 -6.17 -9.05
C ASP A 284 -5.62 -4.98 -9.55
N ALA A 285 -6.28 -3.85 -9.87
CA ALA A 285 -5.66 -2.59 -10.28
C ALA A 285 -5.22 -1.69 -9.09
N SER A 286 -5.32 -2.16 -7.83
CA SER A 286 -5.08 -1.32 -6.65
C SER A 286 -3.66 -0.74 -6.58
N TYR A 287 -2.66 -1.44 -7.14
CA TYR A 287 -1.29 -0.93 -7.20
C TYR A 287 -1.17 0.22 -8.21
N ALA A 288 -1.78 0.09 -9.39
CA ALA A 288 -1.89 1.19 -10.34
C ALA A 288 -2.66 2.36 -9.72
N LEU A 289 -3.79 2.11 -9.02
CA LEU A 289 -4.56 3.15 -8.34
C LEU A 289 -3.70 3.88 -7.31
N TYR A 290 -2.96 3.14 -6.48
CA TYR A 290 -2.07 3.72 -5.48
C TYR A 290 -1.01 4.66 -6.09
N LEU A 291 -0.41 4.32 -7.23
CA LEU A 291 0.63 5.13 -7.84
C LEU A 291 0.12 6.22 -8.79
N VAL A 292 -1.07 6.08 -9.35
CA VAL A 292 -1.51 6.97 -10.45
C VAL A 292 -2.51 8.03 -9.98
N HIS A 293 -3.24 7.78 -8.87
CA HIS A 293 -4.28 8.71 -8.43
C HIS A 293 -3.81 10.16 -8.23
N PRO A 294 -2.59 10.48 -7.73
CA PRO A 294 -2.20 11.87 -7.57
C PRO A 294 -2.05 12.62 -8.90
N PHE A 295 -1.60 11.91 -9.95
CA PHE A 295 -1.49 12.52 -11.28
C PHE A 295 -2.87 12.85 -11.84
N ALA A 296 -3.83 11.93 -11.76
CA ALA A 296 -5.19 12.13 -12.24
C ALA A 296 -5.90 13.25 -11.46
N MET A 297 -5.78 13.26 -10.13
CA MET A 297 -6.39 14.25 -9.26
C MET A 297 -5.81 15.65 -9.49
N ARG A 298 -4.48 15.78 -9.60
CA ARG A 298 -3.82 17.05 -9.87
C ARG A 298 -4.15 17.60 -11.25
N ALA A 299 -4.17 16.77 -12.27
CA ALA A 299 -4.58 17.19 -13.61
C ALA A 299 -6.00 17.74 -13.60
N LEU A 300 -6.94 17.06 -12.94
CA LEU A 300 -8.33 17.52 -12.81
C LEU A 300 -8.43 18.78 -11.95
N ARG A 301 -7.65 18.90 -10.86
CA ARG A 301 -7.58 20.10 -10.03
C ARG A 301 -7.21 21.33 -10.85
N GLU A 302 -6.24 21.25 -11.75
CA GLU A 302 -5.85 22.39 -12.58
C GLU A 302 -6.99 22.85 -13.51
N VAL A 303 -7.82 21.91 -13.99
CA VAL A 303 -9.03 22.24 -14.75
C VAL A 303 -10.05 22.97 -13.86
N PHE A 304 -10.35 22.41 -12.68
CA PHE A 304 -11.29 23.02 -11.75
C PHE A 304 -10.82 24.37 -11.21
N ALA A 305 -9.52 24.53 -10.97
CA ALA A 305 -8.95 25.80 -10.52
C ALA A 305 -9.17 26.96 -11.51
N ARG A 306 -9.39 26.65 -12.80
CA ARG A 306 -9.68 27.65 -13.85
C ARG A 306 -11.16 27.85 -14.09
N LEU A 307 -11.95 26.77 -14.03
CA LEU A 307 -13.34 26.78 -14.50
C LEU A 307 -14.37 26.85 -13.36
N ALA A 308 -14.12 26.21 -12.22
CA ALA A 308 -15.08 26.07 -11.12
C ALA A 308 -14.39 25.84 -9.76
N PRO A 309 -13.55 26.76 -9.26
CA PRO A 309 -12.74 26.54 -8.06
C PRO A 309 -13.56 26.33 -6.79
N SER A 310 -14.80 26.83 -6.73
CA SER A 310 -15.71 26.64 -5.60
C SER A 310 -16.45 25.30 -5.58
N ALA A 311 -16.41 24.53 -6.68
CA ALA A 311 -17.15 23.28 -6.83
C ALA A 311 -16.41 22.06 -6.21
N THR A 312 -15.91 22.19 -4.96
CA THR A 312 -15.05 21.19 -4.30
C THR A 312 -15.71 19.81 -4.16
N GLY A 313 -17.03 19.75 -3.88
CA GLY A 313 -17.75 18.48 -3.77
C GLY A 313 -17.80 17.71 -5.10
N VAL A 314 -18.10 18.42 -6.20
CA VAL A 314 -18.10 17.84 -7.55
C VAL A 314 -16.68 17.40 -7.93
N PHE A 315 -15.68 18.23 -7.61
CA PHE A 315 -14.28 17.89 -7.82
C PHE A 315 -13.90 16.58 -7.15
N ILE A 316 -14.23 16.38 -5.86
CA ILE A 316 -13.89 15.15 -5.11
C ILE A 316 -14.44 13.92 -5.83
N VAL A 317 -15.72 13.93 -6.22
CA VAL A 317 -16.36 12.81 -6.90
C VAL A 317 -15.68 12.51 -8.23
N LEU A 318 -15.49 13.52 -9.07
CA LEU A 318 -14.88 13.36 -10.38
C LEU A 318 -13.39 12.99 -10.29
N ALA A 319 -12.67 13.47 -9.28
CA ALA A 319 -11.27 13.12 -9.05
C ALA A 319 -11.12 11.65 -8.65
N LEU A 320 -12.00 11.13 -7.80
CA LEU A 320 -11.99 9.70 -7.44
C LEU A 320 -12.35 8.81 -8.64
N ILE A 321 -13.33 9.21 -9.45
CA ILE A 321 -13.69 8.52 -10.70
C ILE A 321 -12.52 8.54 -11.69
N SER A 322 -11.92 9.72 -11.93
CA SER A 322 -10.79 9.86 -12.85
C SER A 322 -9.58 9.04 -12.42
N ALA A 323 -9.29 8.99 -11.11
CA ALA A 323 -8.24 8.16 -10.53
C ALA A 323 -8.50 6.66 -10.76
N ALA A 324 -9.75 6.19 -10.55
CA ALA A 324 -10.12 4.80 -10.81
C ALA A 324 -10.03 4.44 -12.29
N VAL A 325 -10.50 5.31 -13.18
CA VAL A 325 -10.42 5.11 -14.64
C VAL A 325 -8.94 5.07 -15.11
N ALA A 326 -8.13 6.03 -14.68
CA ALA A 326 -6.71 6.06 -14.99
C ALA A 326 -5.98 4.81 -14.47
N ALA A 327 -6.30 4.36 -13.25
CA ALA A 327 -5.73 3.15 -12.68
C ALA A 327 -6.09 1.89 -13.49
N LEU A 328 -7.35 1.74 -13.90
CA LEU A 328 -7.78 0.61 -14.74
C LEU A 328 -7.10 0.64 -16.11
N ALA A 329 -6.94 1.83 -16.70
CA ALA A 329 -6.20 2.00 -17.95
C ALA A 329 -4.74 1.58 -17.82
N VAL A 330 -4.03 2.11 -16.80
CA VAL A 330 -2.62 1.76 -16.53
C VAL A 330 -2.47 0.28 -16.18
N TYR A 331 -3.39 -0.29 -15.40
CA TYR A 331 -3.40 -1.72 -15.08
C TYR A 331 -3.50 -2.57 -16.36
N HIS A 332 -4.44 -2.28 -17.26
CA HIS A 332 -4.67 -3.08 -18.47
C HIS A 332 -3.56 -2.93 -19.51
N TRP A 333 -3.08 -1.70 -19.74
CA TRP A 333 -2.17 -1.40 -20.84
C TRP A 333 -0.69 -1.40 -20.43
N PHE A 334 -0.36 -1.25 -19.15
CA PHE A 334 1.02 -1.20 -18.70
C PHE A 334 1.34 -2.29 -17.66
N GLU A 335 0.70 -2.30 -16.48
CA GLU A 335 1.07 -3.18 -15.37
C GLU A 335 0.93 -4.67 -15.74
N ARG A 336 -0.21 -5.06 -16.26
CA ARG A 336 -0.52 -6.45 -16.60
C ARG A 336 0.35 -6.99 -17.75
N PRO A 337 0.55 -6.29 -18.90
CA PRO A 337 1.48 -6.70 -19.95
C PRO A 337 2.92 -6.81 -19.46
N MET A 338 3.43 -5.78 -18.77
CA MET A 338 4.80 -5.74 -18.28
C MET A 338 5.09 -6.90 -17.32
N THR A 339 4.18 -7.14 -16.37
CA THR A 339 4.29 -8.29 -15.45
C THR A 339 4.35 -9.63 -16.19
N ARG A 340 3.62 -9.79 -17.32
CA ARG A 340 3.67 -11.00 -18.13
C ARG A 340 5.00 -11.17 -18.84
N VAL A 341 5.55 -10.09 -19.41
CA VAL A 341 6.85 -10.10 -20.11
C VAL A 341 7.97 -10.50 -19.16
N VAL A 342 8.07 -9.84 -18.00
CA VAL A 342 9.11 -10.13 -17.02
C VAL A 342 8.97 -11.55 -16.46
N ARG A 343 7.73 -12.02 -16.22
CA ARG A 343 7.51 -13.41 -15.77
C ARG A 343 7.94 -14.46 -16.81
N ARG A 344 7.83 -14.17 -18.10
CA ARG A 344 8.32 -15.07 -19.17
C ARG A 344 9.84 -15.10 -19.20
N ALA A 345 10.50 -13.92 -19.14
CA ALA A 345 11.95 -13.81 -19.12
C ALA A 345 12.61 -14.52 -17.91
N VAL A 346 11.93 -14.58 -16.77
CA VAL A 346 12.45 -15.26 -15.55
C VAL A 346 12.24 -16.77 -15.59
N ARG A 347 11.34 -17.28 -16.43
CA ARG A 347 11.10 -18.73 -16.60
C ARG A 347 11.95 -19.36 -17.71
N ALA A 348 12.49 -18.54 -18.59
CA ALA A 348 13.46 -18.93 -19.62
C ALA A 348 14.87 -18.97 -19.03
#